data_722b6419a7f2d0665b97614b86e34580
#
_entry.id   722b6419a7f2d0665b97614b86e34580
#
_cell.length_a   1.000
_cell.length_b   1.000
_cell.length_c   1.000
_cell.angle_alpha   90.00
_cell.angle_beta   90.00
_cell.angle_gamma   90.00
#
_symmetry.space_group_name_H-M   'P 1'
#
loop_
_entity.id
_entity.type
_entity.pdbx_description
1 polymer ?
#
loop_
_entity_poly.entity_id
_entity_poly.type
_entity_poly.pdbx_seq_one_letter_code
_entity_poly.pdbx_strand_id
1 'polypeptide(L)'
;MRKILQIGNWPPPLCGWSMGLVWLRRELESRGWDCRVMNLNENRRVRSGEYIDVQSGWDYARKVWGHVWRGYAVQVRVNAESTKGYLLALAAMLLGRLGGRPALLTYCGGHRQTHFPAPKNSLRYWKFALLFRIPTRVYCDSEPVKQVLLTTGIPANRVMPVPLFSAENVQFTPADLPTTVMQFLAQNEKVFFLYICYRKEYMLELVAEIIRRFRGEYPRVGFLLVGTSDKELGPMRTFFERHGLKDAVCITGAVEHDVFLTMLTRSVASIRTPVTDGVSSSVLEALALGVPVLGSDNGTRPPGVELWSKGDPESLLKLMAEAVENRAAMIARMPRFAADDNTRKLADDIEVICGCEPQSKPARDRSGVMADS
;
A
#
# COMPACT_ATOMS: atom_id res chain seq x y z
N MET A 1 -6.18 -20.58 -21.03
CA MET A 1 -7.09 -19.50 -21.43
C MET A 1 -6.84 -18.29 -20.53
N ARG A 2 -6.41 -17.16 -21.09
CA ARG A 2 -5.88 -16.00 -20.36
C ARG A 2 -7.00 -15.05 -19.92
N LYS A 3 -7.76 -15.42 -18.88
CA LYS A 3 -8.84 -14.60 -18.31
C LYS A 3 -8.75 -14.55 -16.80
N ILE A 4 -8.80 -13.36 -16.20
CA ILE A 4 -8.73 -13.18 -14.76
C ILE A 4 -9.73 -12.10 -14.28
N LEU A 5 -10.45 -12.41 -13.21
CA LEU A 5 -11.26 -11.47 -12.44
C LEU A 5 -10.47 -11.08 -11.20
N GLN A 6 -10.00 -9.84 -11.17
CA GLN A 6 -9.33 -9.24 -10.03
C GLN A 6 -10.37 -8.56 -9.13
N ILE A 7 -10.37 -8.86 -7.84
CA ILE A 7 -11.33 -8.34 -6.87
C ILE A 7 -10.58 -7.59 -5.78
N GLY A 8 -10.84 -6.29 -5.65
CA GLY A 8 -10.16 -5.44 -4.67
C GLY A 8 -10.54 -3.98 -4.82
N ASN A 9 -9.75 -3.10 -4.20
CA ASN A 9 -9.99 -1.67 -4.24
C ASN A 9 -9.47 -1.06 -5.55
N TRP A 10 -10.35 -0.45 -6.35
CA TRP A 10 -9.99 0.30 -7.53
C TRP A 10 -10.02 1.81 -7.23
N PRO A 11 -9.08 2.60 -7.77
CA PRO A 11 -9.08 4.06 -7.57
C PRO A 11 -10.37 4.74 -8.03
N PRO A 12 -10.72 5.91 -7.50
CA PRO A 12 -10.21 6.56 -6.31
C PRO A 12 -10.73 5.94 -5.00
N PRO A 13 -10.11 6.15 -3.82
CA PRO A 13 -8.84 6.85 -3.60
C PRO A 13 -7.63 6.03 -4.03
N LEU A 14 -6.54 6.73 -4.36
CA LEU A 14 -5.25 6.12 -4.65
C LEU A 14 -4.60 5.63 -3.36
N CYS A 15 -4.21 4.38 -3.34
CA CYS A 15 -3.43 3.78 -2.25
C CYS A 15 -2.62 2.60 -2.81
N GLY A 16 -1.62 2.13 -2.08
CA GLY A 16 -0.76 1.04 -2.54
C GLY A 16 -1.55 -0.21 -3.00
N TRP A 17 -2.71 -0.47 -2.38
CA TRP A 17 -3.57 -1.58 -2.77
C TRP A 17 -4.24 -1.39 -4.12
N SER A 18 -4.77 -0.19 -4.35
CA SER A 18 -5.43 0.15 -5.61
C SER A 18 -4.41 0.22 -6.75
N MET A 19 -3.25 0.83 -6.51
CA MET A 19 -2.18 0.91 -7.51
C MET A 19 -1.64 -0.47 -7.91
N GLY A 20 -1.40 -1.36 -6.95
CA GLY A 20 -0.97 -2.72 -7.27
C GLY A 20 -1.99 -3.50 -8.11
N LEU A 21 -3.31 -3.21 -8.02
CA LEU A 21 -4.31 -3.76 -8.95
C LEU A 21 -4.17 -3.18 -10.35
N VAL A 22 -3.99 -1.86 -10.46
CA VAL A 22 -3.82 -1.16 -11.74
C VAL A 22 -2.58 -1.68 -12.48
N TRP A 23 -1.44 -1.78 -11.79
CA TRP A 23 -0.20 -2.27 -12.39
C TRP A 23 -0.31 -3.73 -12.85
N LEU A 24 -0.83 -4.61 -12.00
CA LEU A 24 -1.01 -6.00 -12.37
C LEU A 24 -1.98 -6.18 -13.54
N ARG A 25 -3.07 -5.40 -13.59
CA ARG A 25 -3.98 -5.40 -14.73
C ARG A 25 -3.25 -5.01 -16.00
N ARG A 26 -2.49 -3.89 -15.99
CA ARG A 26 -1.73 -3.41 -17.16
C ARG A 26 -0.72 -4.44 -17.64
N GLU A 27 0.02 -5.07 -16.70
CA GLU A 27 1.00 -6.10 -17.03
C GLU A 27 0.35 -7.33 -17.67
N LEU A 28 -0.75 -7.82 -17.11
CA LEU A 28 -1.46 -8.96 -17.66
C LEU A 28 -2.13 -8.64 -19.01
N GLU A 29 -2.76 -7.46 -19.16
CA GLU A 29 -3.33 -7.01 -20.44
C GLU A 29 -2.25 -6.86 -21.53
N SER A 30 -1.05 -6.39 -21.19
CA SER A 30 0.09 -6.34 -22.12
C SER A 30 0.55 -7.71 -22.61
N ARG A 31 0.24 -8.76 -21.84
CA ARG A 31 0.49 -10.19 -22.17
C ARG A 31 -0.71 -10.86 -22.86
N GLY A 32 -1.73 -10.09 -23.24
CA GLY A 32 -2.93 -10.60 -23.95
C GLY A 32 -3.97 -11.27 -23.03
N TRP A 33 -3.99 -10.93 -21.73
CA TRP A 33 -5.04 -11.38 -20.82
C TRP A 33 -6.29 -10.52 -20.92
N ASP A 34 -7.48 -11.15 -20.84
CA ASP A 34 -8.74 -10.47 -20.57
C ASP A 34 -8.86 -10.26 -19.05
N CYS A 35 -8.51 -9.07 -18.59
CA CYS A 35 -8.53 -8.70 -17.19
C CYS A 35 -9.80 -7.90 -16.87
N ARG A 36 -10.59 -8.41 -15.94
CA ARG A 36 -11.74 -7.69 -15.39
C ARG A 36 -11.49 -7.35 -13.93
N VAL A 37 -11.87 -6.15 -13.52
CA VAL A 37 -11.72 -5.69 -12.14
C VAL A 37 -13.09 -5.52 -11.52
N MET A 38 -13.31 -6.12 -10.35
CA MET A 38 -14.49 -5.91 -9.52
C MET A 38 -14.10 -5.04 -8.33
N ASN A 39 -14.70 -3.86 -8.26
CA ASN A 39 -14.36 -2.86 -7.26
C ASN A 39 -15.04 -3.11 -5.92
N LEU A 40 -14.27 -3.14 -4.83
CA LEU A 40 -14.76 -3.23 -3.45
C LEU A 40 -14.54 -1.96 -2.63
N ASN A 41 -14.01 -0.90 -3.24
CA ASN A 41 -13.73 0.37 -2.59
C ASN A 41 -15.03 1.13 -2.20
N GLU A 42 -14.90 2.31 -1.64
CA GLU A 42 -16.03 3.16 -1.24
C GLU A 42 -16.96 3.50 -2.42
N ASN A 43 -16.39 3.72 -3.60
CA ASN A 43 -17.07 4.01 -4.85
C ASN A 43 -17.64 2.77 -5.56
N ARG A 44 -17.63 1.58 -4.95
CA ARG A 44 -18.03 0.29 -5.57
C ARG A 44 -19.43 0.25 -6.16
N ARG A 45 -20.34 1.13 -5.72
CA ARG A 45 -21.72 1.20 -6.23
C ARG A 45 -21.87 2.10 -7.45
N VAL A 46 -20.85 2.88 -7.76
CA VAL A 46 -20.86 3.76 -8.94
C VAL A 46 -20.60 2.90 -10.17
N ARG A 47 -21.42 3.04 -11.18
CA ARG A 47 -21.23 2.37 -12.48
C ARG A 47 -20.06 3.01 -13.21
N SER A 48 -19.16 2.20 -13.76
CA SER A 48 -17.97 2.65 -14.49
C SER A 48 -17.68 1.70 -15.64
N GLY A 49 -17.06 2.20 -16.69
CA GLY A 49 -16.48 1.36 -17.74
C GLY A 49 -15.16 0.71 -17.37
N GLU A 50 -14.51 1.18 -16.30
CA GLU A 50 -13.20 0.70 -15.87
C GLU A 50 -13.26 -0.52 -14.95
N TYR A 51 -14.36 -0.66 -14.20
CA TYR A 51 -14.54 -1.74 -13.23
C TYR A 51 -15.99 -2.22 -13.16
N ILE A 52 -16.17 -3.40 -12.60
CA ILE A 52 -17.47 -4.00 -12.29
C ILE A 52 -17.93 -3.47 -10.94
N ASP A 53 -19.07 -2.80 -10.90
CA ASP A 53 -19.71 -2.32 -9.68
C ASP A 53 -20.22 -3.45 -8.80
N VAL A 54 -20.41 -3.19 -7.50
CA VAL A 54 -20.97 -4.15 -6.53
C VAL A 54 -22.05 -3.45 -5.71
N GLN A 55 -23.31 -3.83 -5.92
CA GLN A 55 -24.46 -3.23 -5.26
C GLN A 55 -24.78 -3.90 -3.90
N SER A 56 -24.65 -5.23 -3.84
CA SER A 56 -24.93 -6.04 -2.66
C SER A 56 -24.06 -7.31 -2.61
N GLY A 57 -24.12 -8.04 -1.50
CA GLY A 57 -23.42 -9.33 -1.38
C GLY A 57 -23.94 -10.38 -2.37
N TRP A 58 -25.24 -10.39 -2.66
CA TRP A 58 -25.81 -11.28 -3.67
C TRP A 58 -25.38 -10.89 -5.09
N ASP A 59 -25.40 -9.60 -5.42
CA ASP A 59 -24.90 -9.09 -6.69
C ASP A 59 -23.43 -9.46 -6.90
N TYR A 60 -22.61 -9.33 -5.84
CA TYR A 60 -21.22 -9.78 -5.83
C TYR A 60 -21.10 -11.26 -6.18
N ALA A 61 -21.76 -12.14 -5.45
CA ALA A 61 -21.67 -13.59 -5.66
C ALA A 61 -22.13 -13.99 -7.08
N ARG A 62 -23.23 -13.40 -7.55
CA ARG A 62 -23.75 -13.64 -8.92
C ARG A 62 -22.76 -13.19 -9.99
N LYS A 63 -22.15 -12.02 -9.83
CA LYS A 63 -21.15 -11.49 -10.78
C LYS A 63 -19.87 -12.33 -10.77
N VAL A 64 -19.38 -12.73 -9.58
CA VAL A 64 -18.21 -13.64 -9.47
C VAL A 64 -18.51 -14.96 -10.16
N TRP A 65 -19.64 -15.61 -9.86
CA TRP A 65 -20.03 -16.86 -10.47
C TRP A 65 -20.15 -16.77 -11.99
N GLY A 66 -20.76 -15.70 -12.51
CA GLY A 66 -20.89 -15.45 -13.94
C GLY A 66 -19.53 -15.33 -14.67
N HIS A 67 -18.50 -14.77 -14.02
CA HIS A 67 -17.14 -14.72 -14.58
C HIS A 67 -16.45 -16.08 -14.49
N VAL A 68 -16.56 -16.77 -13.35
CA VAL A 68 -16.03 -18.14 -13.18
C VAL A 68 -16.56 -19.06 -14.27
N TRP A 69 -17.87 -19.02 -14.53
CA TRP A 69 -18.51 -19.80 -15.58
C TRP A 69 -17.98 -19.48 -16.98
N ARG A 70 -17.66 -18.19 -17.23
CA ARG A 70 -17.05 -17.74 -18.49
C ARG A 70 -15.55 -18.04 -18.60
N GLY A 71 -14.98 -18.73 -17.61
CA GLY A 71 -13.60 -19.21 -17.64
C GLY A 71 -12.57 -18.30 -16.95
N TYR A 72 -12.98 -17.33 -16.16
CA TYR A 72 -12.04 -16.46 -15.46
C TYR A 72 -11.45 -17.16 -14.22
N ALA A 73 -10.13 -17.09 -14.08
CA ALA A 73 -9.47 -17.27 -12.78
C ALA A 73 -9.90 -16.13 -11.84
N VAL A 74 -9.92 -16.39 -10.55
CA VAL A 74 -10.34 -15.37 -9.56
C VAL A 74 -9.17 -14.99 -8.67
N GLN A 75 -8.87 -13.69 -8.57
CA GLN A 75 -7.90 -13.16 -7.63
C GLN A 75 -8.59 -12.18 -6.68
N VAL A 76 -8.42 -12.36 -5.36
CA VAL A 76 -8.97 -11.49 -4.34
C VAL A 76 -7.87 -10.91 -3.47
N ARG A 77 -7.97 -9.62 -3.13
CA ARG A 77 -7.13 -8.95 -2.14
C ARG A 77 -7.86 -8.80 -0.81
N VAL A 78 -7.22 -9.18 0.29
CA VAL A 78 -7.81 -9.15 1.64
C VAL A 78 -6.75 -8.77 2.69
N ASN A 79 -7.17 -8.03 3.73
CA ASN A 79 -6.30 -7.62 4.84
C ASN A 79 -6.67 -8.23 6.20
N ALA A 80 -7.70 -9.05 6.27
CA ALA A 80 -8.17 -9.67 7.52
C ALA A 80 -8.66 -8.69 8.61
N GLU A 81 -9.00 -7.44 8.26
CA GLU A 81 -9.44 -6.41 9.21
C GLU A 81 -10.96 -6.41 9.44
N SER A 82 -11.74 -6.98 8.53
CA SER A 82 -13.20 -6.97 8.63
C SER A 82 -13.83 -8.31 8.33
N THR A 83 -14.89 -8.64 9.07
CA THR A 83 -15.71 -9.84 8.80
C THR A 83 -16.33 -9.81 7.40
N LYS A 84 -16.72 -8.62 6.93
CA LYS A 84 -17.29 -8.46 5.59
C LYS A 84 -16.25 -8.77 4.50
N GLY A 85 -15.04 -8.23 4.61
CA GLY A 85 -13.95 -8.54 3.68
C GLY A 85 -13.60 -10.03 3.68
N TYR A 86 -13.57 -10.64 4.87
CA TYR A 86 -13.39 -12.08 5.01
C TYR A 86 -14.45 -12.90 4.25
N LEU A 87 -15.75 -12.58 4.44
CA LEU A 87 -16.84 -13.31 3.77
C LEU A 87 -16.82 -13.15 2.26
N LEU A 88 -16.52 -11.96 1.76
CA LEU A 88 -16.40 -11.73 0.31
C LEU A 88 -15.22 -12.52 -0.28
N ALA A 89 -14.06 -12.51 0.39
CA ALA A 89 -12.91 -13.30 -0.04
C ALA A 89 -13.20 -14.80 -0.01
N LEU A 90 -13.80 -15.30 1.06
CA LEU A 90 -14.18 -16.71 1.19
C LEU A 90 -15.15 -17.13 0.08
N ALA A 91 -16.19 -16.35 -0.18
CA ALA A 91 -17.16 -16.61 -1.24
C ALA A 91 -16.48 -16.68 -2.63
N ALA A 92 -15.61 -15.72 -2.94
CA ALA A 92 -14.90 -15.72 -4.22
C ALA A 92 -13.97 -16.93 -4.38
N MET A 93 -13.24 -17.29 -3.32
CA MET A 93 -12.36 -18.48 -3.34
C MET A 93 -13.16 -19.78 -3.54
N LEU A 94 -14.27 -19.93 -2.82
CA LEU A 94 -15.15 -21.09 -2.96
C LEU A 94 -15.76 -21.18 -4.36
N LEU A 95 -16.33 -20.07 -4.87
CA LEU A 95 -16.92 -20.04 -6.21
C LEU A 95 -15.90 -20.34 -7.30
N GLY A 96 -14.68 -19.79 -7.20
CA GLY A 96 -13.60 -20.09 -8.13
C GLY A 96 -13.27 -21.59 -8.13
N ARG A 97 -13.08 -22.18 -6.95
CA ARG A 97 -12.76 -23.60 -6.81
C ARG A 97 -13.90 -24.52 -7.27
N LEU A 98 -15.15 -24.21 -6.93
CA LEU A 98 -16.32 -24.96 -7.36
C LEU A 98 -16.50 -24.93 -8.88
N GLY A 99 -16.16 -23.81 -9.52
CA GLY A 99 -16.18 -23.70 -10.97
C GLY A 99 -14.94 -24.26 -11.67
N GLY A 100 -14.04 -24.95 -10.96
CA GLY A 100 -12.82 -25.55 -11.52
C GLY A 100 -11.78 -24.53 -12.00
N ARG A 101 -11.83 -23.28 -11.48
CA ARG A 101 -10.89 -22.22 -11.87
C ARG A 101 -9.83 -21.97 -10.80
N PRO A 102 -8.61 -21.54 -11.19
CA PRO A 102 -7.63 -21.07 -10.22
C PRO A 102 -8.22 -19.97 -9.34
N ALA A 103 -8.08 -20.14 -8.03
CA ALA A 103 -8.50 -19.17 -7.03
C ALA A 103 -7.25 -18.66 -6.32
N LEU A 104 -6.95 -17.36 -6.47
CA LEU A 104 -5.73 -16.71 -6.03
C LEU A 104 -6.08 -15.70 -4.94
N LEU A 105 -5.39 -15.76 -3.81
CA LEU A 105 -5.60 -14.85 -2.70
C LEU A 105 -4.35 -14.00 -2.50
N THR A 106 -4.48 -12.68 -2.47
CA THR A 106 -3.42 -11.77 -2.06
C THR A 106 -3.74 -11.25 -0.66
N TYR A 107 -2.94 -11.67 0.31
CA TYR A 107 -3.03 -11.17 1.68
C TYR A 107 -2.21 -9.89 1.83
N CYS A 108 -2.88 -8.78 2.03
CA CYS A 108 -2.32 -7.43 2.12
C CYS A 108 -2.22 -6.95 3.59
N GLY A 109 -2.24 -7.84 4.55
CA GLY A 109 -2.08 -7.54 5.97
C GLY A 109 -0.63 -7.72 6.43
N GLY A 110 -0.23 -6.99 7.47
CA GLY A 110 1.04 -7.21 8.16
C GLY A 110 1.06 -8.53 8.93
N HIS A 111 2.19 -8.83 9.56
CA HIS A 111 2.35 -10.02 10.39
C HIS A 111 1.57 -9.93 11.72
N ARG A 112 1.06 -8.75 12.09
CA ARG A 112 0.22 -8.49 13.26
C ARG A 112 -0.95 -7.60 12.88
N GLN A 113 -2.11 -8.21 12.67
CA GLN A 113 -3.37 -7.51 12.39
C GLN A 113 -4.36 -7.70 13.54
N THR A 114 -5.41 -6.91 13.58
CA THR A 114 -6.44 -6.95 14.63
C THR A 114 -7.05 -8.35 14.79
N HIS A 115 -7.26 -9.05 13.68
CA HIS A 115 -7.94 -10.33 13.67
C HIS A 115 -7.06 -11.53 13.32
N PHE A 116 -5.85 -11.29 12.82
CA PHE A 116 -4.91 -12.33 12.42
C PHE A 116 -3.45 -11.86 12.66
N PRO A 117 -2.53 -12.71 13.20
CA PRO A 117 -2.76 -14.10 13.60
C PRO A 117 -3.62 -14.26 14.86
N ALA A 118 -4.25 -15.40 14.99
CA ALA A 118 -5.11 -15.72 16.12
C ALA A 118 -4.64 -17.00 16.84
N PRO A 119 -4.91 -17.16 18.15
CA PRO A 119 -4.56 -18.38 18.89
C PRO A 119 -5.16 -19.62 18.24
N LYS A 120 -4.37 -20.71 18.15
CA LYS A 120 -4.76 -21.97 17.45
C LYS A 120 -6.05 -22.60 17.95
N ASN A 121 -6.40 -22.38 19.21
CA ASN A 121 -7.63 -22.90 19.85
C ASN A 121 -8.85 -21.99 19.65
N SER A 122 -8.72 -20.87 18.95
CA SER A 122 -9.81 -19.93 18.72
C SER A 122 -10.61 -20.22 17.46
N LEU A 123 -11.90 -19.94 17.47
CA LEU A 123 -12.75 -19.99 16.27
C LEU A 123 -12.20 -19.06 15.16
N ARG A 124 -11.57 -17.97 15.57
CA ARG A 124 -10.97 -16.98 14.66
C ARG A 124 -9.80 -17.61 13.87
N TYR A 125 -8.96 -18.41 14.52
CA TYR A 125 -7.90 -19.14 13.83
C TYR A 125 -8.48 -20.08 12.75
N TRP A 126 -9.50 -20.88 13.09
CA TRP A 126 -10.09 -21.82 12.15
C TRP A 126 -10.75 -21.14 10.96
N LYS A 127 -11.37 -19.98 11.15
CA LYS A 127 -11.89 -19.17 10.04
C LYS A 127 -10.78 -18.78 9.07
N PHE A 128 -9.68 -18.24 9.55
CA PHE A 128 -8.55 -17.86 8.69
C PHE A 128 -7.83 -19.07 8.10
N ALA A 129 -7.67 -20.15 8.85
CA ALA A 129 -7.13 -21.40 8.32
C ALA A 129 -7.96 -21.93 7.15
N LEU A 130 -9.29 -21.86 7.25
CA LEU A 130 -10.18 -22.20 6.14
C LEU A 130 -9.94 -21.29 4.93
N LEU A 131 -9.95 -19.96 5.12
CA LEU A 131 -9.75 -19.01 4.04
C LEU A 131 -8.43 -19.23 3.30
N PHE A 132 -7.33 -19.46 4.02
CA PHE A 132 -6.01 -19.60 3.40
C PHE A 132 -5.75 -20.98 2.78
N ARG A 133 -6.49 -22.03 3.15
CA ARG A 133 -6.33 -23.39 2.58
C ARG A 133 -7.10 -23.60 1.28
N ILE A 134 -8.16 -22.83 1.03
CA ILE A 134 -8.99 -22.98 -0.19
C ILE A 134 -8.27 -22.51 -1.46
N PRO A 135 -7.54 -21.37 -1.49
CA PRO A 135 -6.89 -20.86 -2.68
C PRO A 135 -5.90 -21.85 -3.32
N THR A 136 -5.77 -21.79 -4.62
CA THR A 136 -4.71 -22.50 -5.37
C THR A 136 -3.34 -21.93 -5.00
N ARG A 137 -3.25 -20.60 -4.83
CA ARG A 137 -2.05 -19.84 -4.44
C ARG A 137 -2.44 -18.71 -3.51
N VAL A 138 -1.57 -18.42 -2.54
CA VAL A 138 -1.66 -17.26 -1.66
C VAL A 138 -0.41 -16.41 -1.83
N TYR A 139 -0.58 -15.13 -2.12
CA TYR A 139 0.47 -14.13 -2.17
C TYR A 139 0.45 -13.31 -0.88
N CYS A 140 1.62 -12.87 -0.43
CA CYS A 140 1.77 -12.00 0.74
C CYS A 140 2.96 -11.06 0.56
N ASP A 141 3.03 -9.98 1.36
CA ASP A 141 3.98 -8.90 1.14
C ASP A 141 5.42 -9.21 1.53
N SER A 142 5.66 -10.23 2.38
CA SER A 142 7.00 -10.49 2.91
C SER A 142 7.16 -11.92 3.47
N GLU A 143 8.40 -12.35 3.65
CA GLU A 143 8.71 -13.64 4.27
C GLU A 143 8.19 -13.76 5.72
N PRO A 144 8.30 -12.75 6.60
CA PRO A 144 7.67 -12.79 7.92
C PRO A 144 6.16 -13.03 7.87
N VAL A 145 5.45 -12.41 6.93
CA VAL A 145 4.01 -12.64 6.73
C VAL A 145 3.75 -14.07 6.25
N LYS A 146 4.57 -14.60 5.34
CA LYS A 146 4.48 -16.00 4.91
C LYS A 146 4.60 -16.95 6.10
N GLN A 147 5.57 -16.75 6.99
CA GLN A 147 5.73 -17.60 8.18
C GLN A 147 4.46 -17.61 9.05
N VAL A 148 3.83 -16.46 9.22
CA VAL A 148 2.54 -16.38 9.93
C VAL A 148 1.44 -17.14 9.20
N LEU A 149 1.35 -17.05 7.87
CA LEU A 149 0.36 -17.79 7.08
C LEU A 149 0.58 -19.30 7.19
N LEU A 150 1.82 -19.77 7.20
CA LEU A 150 2.15 -21.20 7.34
C LEU A 150 1.65 -21.78 8.67
N THR A 151 1.51 -20.96 9.73
CA THR A 151 0.94 -21.44 11.01
C THR A 151 -0.49 -21.94 10.89
N THR A 152 -1.22 -21.54 9.81
CA THR A 152 -2.59 -22.00 9.52
C THR A 152 -2.63 -23.38 8.88
N GLY A 153 -1.48 -23.99 8.58
CA GLY A 153 -1.36 -25.31 7.97
C GLY A 153 -1.56 -25.30 6.44
N ILE A 154 -1.39 -24.13 5.80
CA ILE A 154 -1.27 -24.08 4.34
C ILE A 154 0.10 -24.62 3.92
N PRO A 155 0.19 -25.43 2.84
CA PRO A 155 1.47 -25.90 2.31
C PRO A 155 2.38 -24.75 1.86
N ALA A 156 3.67 -24.80 2.21
CA ALA A 156 4.63 -23.73 1.95
C ALA A 156 4.77 -23.40 0.45
N ASN A 157 4.64 -24.40 -0.42
CA ASN A 157 4.68 -24.24 -1.87
C ASN A 157 3.45 -23.49 -2.44
N ARG A 158 2.39 -23.30 -1.65
CA ARG A 158 1.22 -22.49 -2.05
C ARG A 158 1.32 -21.03 -1.58
N VAL A 159 2.32 -20.66 -0.78
CA VAL A 159 2.50 -19.28 -0.29
C VAL A 159 3.73 -18.69 -0.94
N MET A 160 3.52 -17.60 -1.67
CA MET A 160 4.59 -16.87 -2.34
C MET A 160 4.67 -15.44 -1.81
N PRO A 161 5.81 -15.03 -1.21
CA PRO A 161 6.03 -13.64 -0.84
C PRO A 161 6.32 -12.82 -2.10
N VAL A 162 5.46 -11.88 -2.39
CA VAL A 162 5.60 -10.90 -3.47
C VAL A 162 5.13 -9.57 -2.93
N PRO A 163 6.04 -8.65 -2.60
CA PRO A 163 5.68 -7.30 -2.20
C PRO A 163 4.79 -6.63 -3.24
N LEU A 164 3.79 -5.88 -2.79
CA LEU A 164 2.90 -5.15 -3.69
C LEU A 164 3.59 -3.96 -4.38
N PHE A 165 4.76 -3.58 -3.89
CA PHE A 165 5.60 -2.53 -4.47
C PHE A 165 6.45 -3.09 -5.60
N SER A 166 6.52 -2.35 -6.69
CA SER A 166 7.30 -2.70 -7.89
C SER A 166 8.01 -1.46 -8.44
N ALA A 167 8.97 -1.65 -9.33
CA ALA A 167 9.75 -0.56 -9.94
C ALA A 167 8.87 0.51 -10.62
N GLU A 168 7.72 0.10 -11.17
CA GLU A 168 6.77 1.03 -11.78
C GLU A 168 6.17 2.03 -10.78
N ASN A 169 6.13 1.70 -9.49
CA ASN A 169 5.61 2.60 -8.47
C ASN A 169 6.39 3.90 -8.32
N VAL A 170 7.65 3.95 -8.79
CA VAL A 170 8.50 5.13 -8.71
C VAL A 170 8.84 5.74 -10.07
N GLN A 171 8.28 5.18 -11.14
CA GLN A 171 8.32 5.80 -12.46
C GLN A 171 7.23 6.87 -12.52
N PHE A 172 7.59 8.15 -12.53
CA PHE A 172 6.67 9.27 -12.58
C PHE A 172 7.25 10.42 -13.38
N THR A 173 6.35 11.28 -13.86
CA THR A 173 6.73 12.58 -14.42
C THR A 173 6.49 13.63 -13.34
N PRO A 174 7.48 14.49 -13.00
CA PRO A 174 7.26 15.59 -12.06
C PRO A 174 6.02 16.39 -12.46
N ALA A 175 5.05 16.46 -11.55
CA ALA A 175 3.77 17.09 -11.79
C ALA A 175 3.72 18.50 -11.19
N ASP A 176 2.85 19.35 -11.75
CA ASP A 176 2.54 20.64 -11.16
C ASP A 176 1.86 20.43 -9.82
N LEU A 177 2.40 21.10 -8.80
CA LEU A 177 1.86 21.02 -7.45
C LEU A 177 0.69 22.00 -7.28
N PRO A 178 -0.33 21.66 -6.46
CA PRO A 178 -1.40 22.59 -6.11
C PRO A 178 -0.83 23.91 -5.57
N THR A 179 -1.45 25.04 -5.91
CA THR A 179 -1.01 26.37 -5.49
C THR A 179 -0.80 26.48 -3.99
N THR A 180 -1.67 25.86 -3.20
CA THR A 180 -1.57 25.84 -1.73
C THR A 180 -0.30 25.11 -1.26
N VAL A 181 0.09 24.02 -1.92
CA VAL A 181 1.34 23.29 -1.62
C VAL A 181 2.55 24.13 -2.02
N MET A 182 2.52 24.75 -3.20
CA MET A 182 3.62 25.63 -3.66
C MET A 182 3.84 26.80 -2.71
N GLN A 183 2.78 27.46 -2.26
CA GLN A 183 2.87 28.54 -1.28
C GLN A 183 3.44 28.04 0.05
N PHE A 184 2.99 26.89 0.52
CA PHE A 184 3.48 26.27 1.75
C PHE A 184 4.98 25.91 1.66
N LEU A 185 5.43 25.35 0.55
CA LEU A 185 6.84 25.06 0.30
C LEU A 185 7.70 26.35 0.25
N ALA A 186 7.16 27.44 -0.28
CA ALA A 186 7.86 28.73 -0.33
C ALA A 186 7.98 29.42 1.05
N GLN A 187 7.04 29.14 1.96
CA GLN A 187 7.03 29.70 3.32
C GLN A 187 7.90 28.93 4.33
N ASN A 188 8.25 27.68 4.01
CA ASN A 188 9.00 26.81 4.92
C ASN A 188 10.34 26.40 4.30
N GLU A 189 11.43 26.51 5.04
CA GLU A 189 12.78 26.17 4.56
C GLU A 189 12.96 24.67 4.34
N LYS A 190 12.35 23.88 5.20
CA LYS A 190 12.36 22.42 5.17
C LYS A 190 10.94 21.90 5.39
N VAL A 191 10.59 20.85 4.68
CA VAL A 191 9.25 20.27 4.81
C VAL A 191 9.36 18.76 4.98
N PHE A 192 8.68 18.21 5.97
CA PHE A 192 8.50 16.76 6.15
C PHE A 192 7.25 16.30 5.43
N PHE A 193 7.30 15.09 4.89
CA PHE A 193 6.17 14.44 4.24
C PHE A 193 5.56 13.38 5.16
N LEU A 194 4.24 13.36 5.30
CA LEU A 194 3.49 12.36 6.05
C LEU A 194 2.34 11.83 5.20
N TYR A 195 2.38 10.53 4.87
CA TYR A 195 1.17 9.86 4.41
C TYR A 195 0.32 9.51 5.63
N ILE A 196 -0.85 10.17 5.76
CA ILE A 196 -1.65 10.15 6.98
C ILE A 196 -3.16 10.19 6.68
N CYS A 197 -3.96 9.44 7.46
CA CYS A 197 -5.41 9.46 7.44
C CYS A 197 -5.96 9.81 8.82
N TYR A 198 -7.20 10.28 8.89
CA TYR A 198 -7.86 10.60 10.16
C TYR A 198 -8.34 9.33 10.87
N ARG A 199 -7.38 8.52 11.32
CA ARG A 199 -7.62 7.23 11.97
C ARG A 199 -6.67 7.05 13.15
N LYS A 200 -7.12 6.26 14.15
CA LYS A 200 -6.40 6.04 15.41
C LYS A 200 -4.99 5.46 15.22
N GLU A 201 -4.82 4.58 14.25
CA GLU A 201 -3.52 3.93 13.94
C GLU A 201 -2.44 4.92 13.49
N TYR A 202 -2.79 6.10 12.99
CA TYR A 202 -1.85 7.15 12.60
C TYR A 202 -1.35 8.00 13.75
N MET A 203 -1.83 7.78 14.98
CA MET A 203 -1.37 8.43 16.22
C MET A 203 -1.37 9.96 16.14
N LEU A 204 -2.49 10.55 15.71
CA LEU A 204 -2.61 11.99 15.43
C LEU A 204 -2.22 12.88 16.60
N GLU A 205 -2.54 12.48 17.84
CA GLU A 205 -2.14 13.23 19.05
C GLU A 205 -0.62 13.30 19.20
N LEU A 206 0.07 12.16 18.98
CA LEU A 206 1.52 12.13 18.97
C LEU A 206 2.10 12.98 17.84
N VAL A 207 1.50 12.94 16.64
CA VAL A 207 1.93 13.76 15.51
C VAL A 207 1.80 15.26 15.86
N ALA A 208 0.68 15.68 16.44
CA ALA A 208 0.48 17.07 16.85
C ALA A 208 1.47 17.51 17.93
N GLU A 209 1.76 16.66 18.91
CA GLU A 209 2.76 16.91 19.94
C GLU A 209 4.16 17.10 19.33
N ILE A 210 4.59 16.17 18.48
CA ILE A 210 5.89 16.19 17.80
C ILE A 210 6.03 17.47 16.95
N ILE A 211 5.02 17.81 16.15
CA ILE A 211 5.05 19.03 15.33
C ILE A 211 5.21 20.27 16.20
N ARG A 212 4.43 20.39 17.30
CA ARG A 212 4.50 21.54 18.20
C ARG A 212 5.89 21.68 18.84
N ARG A 213 6.44 20.58 19.36
CA ARG A 213 7.76 20.57 20.01
C ARG A 213 8.86 20.89 19.00
N PHE A 214 8.83 20.23 17.83
CA PHE A 214 9.85 20.43 16.81
C PHE A 214 9.85 21.86 16.27
N ARG A 215 8.70 22.48 16.05
CA ARG A 215 8.61 23.89 15.63
C ARG A 215 9.04 24.90 16.69
N GLY A 216 9.07 24.52 17.95
CA GLY A 216 9.67 25.34 19.01
C GLY A 216 11.16 25.61 18.79
N GLU A 217 11.87 24.64 18.21
CA GLU A 217 13.30 24.72 17.89
C GLU A 217 13.55 25.10 16.41
N TYR A 218 12.70 24.63 15.50
CA TYR A 218 12.81 24.83 14.05
C TYR A 218 11.55 25.52 13.50
N PRO A 219 11.33 26.83 13.76
CA PRO A 219 10.04 27.50 13.47
C PRO A 219 9.68 27.57 11.99
N ARG A 220 10.66 27.45 11.07
CA ARG A 220 10.45 27.48 9.62
C ARG A 220 10.39 26.08 8.98
N VAL A 221 10.06 25.06 9.78
CA VAL A 221 9.82 23.72 9.28
C VAL A 221 8.31 23.48 9.11
N GLY A 222 7.91 22.96 7.97
CA GLY A 222 6.52 22.61 7.64
C GLY A 222 6.29 21.10 7.52
N PHE A 223 5.00 20.71 7.50
CA PHE A 223 4.59 19.31 7.40
C PHE A 223 3.51 19.16 6.33
N LEU A 224 3.80 18.39 5.28
CA LEU A 224 2.84 18.01 4.25
C LEU A 224 2.12 16.73 4.68
N LEU A 225 0.81 16.82 4.90
CA LEU A 225 -0.07 15.73 5.30
C LEU A 225 -0.89 15.30 4.08
N VAL A 226 -0.60 14.12 3.56
CA VAL A 226 -1.12 13.62 2.28
C VAL A 226 -1.84 12.28 2.47
N GLY A 227 -2.90 12.02 1.71
CA GLY A 227 -3.61 10.73 1.71
C GLY A 227 -4.91 10.70 2.52
N THR A 228 -5.28 11.79 3.15
CA THR A 228 -6.57 11.93 3.85
C THR A 228 -7.72 11.91 2.84
N SER A 229 -8.75 11.10 3.06
CA SER A 229 -9.93 11.07 2.19
C SER A 229 -10.77 12.34 2.32
N ASP A 230 -11.57 12.66 1.29
CA ASP A 230 -12.43 13.87 1.30
C ASP A 230 -13.34 13.96 2.53
N LYS A 231 -13.85 12.82 2.99
CA LYS A 231 -14.70 12.73 4.19
C LYS A 231 -13.92 13.03 5.48
N GLU A 232 -12.62 12.78 5.49
CA GLU A 232 -11.75 12.95 6.66
C GLU A 232 -11.05 14.32 6.67
N LEU A 233 -11.06 15.07 5.54
CA LEU A 233 -10.39 16.37 5.43
C LEU A 233 -10.87 17.40 6.45
N GLY A 234 -12.19 17.54 6.60
CA GLY A 234 -12.77 18.47 7.57
C GLY A 234 -12.32 18.16 9.00
N PRO A 235 -12.57 16.93 9.49
CA PRO A 235 -12.07 16.49 10.80
C PRO A 235 -10.57 16.64 10.99
N MET A 236 -9.75 16.34 9.97
CA MET A 236 -8.29 16.48 10.04
C MET A 236 -7.87 17.95 10.23
N ARG A 237 -8.44 18.86 9.43
CA ARG A 237 -8.17 20.31 9.55
C ARG A 237 -8.57 20.83 10.91
N THR A 238 -9.80 20.54 11.36
CA THR A 238 -10.29 20.93 12.69
C THR A 238 -9.39 20.40 13.81
N PHE A 239 -8.87 19.19 13.68
CA PHE A 239 -7.94 18.61 14.66
C PHE A 239 -6.67 19.46 14.79
N PHE A 240 -5.97 19.75 13.69
CA PHE A 240 -4.73 20.53 13.72
C PHE A 240 -4.96 21.99 14.08
N GLU A 241 -6.09 22.59 13.70
CA GLU A 241 -6.48 23.93 14.12
C GLU A 241 -6.68 24.02 15.66
N ARG A 242 -7.36 23.06 16.27
CA ARG A 242 -7.54 22.99 17.74
C ARG A 242 -6.21 22.84 18.49
N HIS A 243 -5.21 22.24 17.86
CA HIS A 243 -3.87 22.14 18.43
C HIS A 243 -2.98 23.35 18.15
N GLY A 244 -3.50 24.40 17.50
CA GLY A 244 -2.74 25.61 17.14
C GLY A 244 -1.69 25.36 16.06
N LEU A 245 -1.87 24.37 15.20
CA LEU A 245 -0.89 23.92 14.21
C LEU A 245 -1.31 24.21 12.76
N LYS A 246 -2.33 25.06 12.56
CA LYS A 246 -2.85 25.39 11.22
C LYS A 246 -1.75 25.85 10.25
N ASP A 247 -0.83 26.71 10.71
CA ASP A 247 0.25 27.24 9.88
C ASP A 247 1.48 26.33 9.80
N ALA A 248 1.48 25.25 10.59
CA ALA A 248 2.54 24.25 10.59
C ALA A 248 2.31 23.14 9.58
N VAL A 249 1.06 22.94 9.15
CA VAL A 249 0.66 21.81 8.32
C VAL A 249 -0.02 22.24 7.03
N CYS A 250 0.27 21.55 5.94
CA CYS A 250 -0.49 21.63 4.69
C CYS A 250 -1.17 20.30 4.46
N ILE A 251 -2.51 20.26 4.51
CA ILE A 251 -3.32 19.06 4.37
C ILE A 251 -3.93 19.04 2.97
N THR A 252 -3.43 18.15 2.09
CA THR A 252 -3.82 18.13 0.67
C THR A 252 -5.00 17.20 0.38
N GLY A 253 -5.25 16.22 1.25
CA GLY A 253 -6.16 15.13 0.92
C GLY A 253 -5.55 14.09 0.00
N ALA A 254 -6.41 13.37 -0.74
CA ALA A 254 -5.97 12.46 -1.80
C ALA A 254 -5.52 13.26 -3.03
N VAL A 255 -4.38 12.87 -3.59
CA VAL A 255 -3.79 13.51 -4.78
C VAL A 255 -3.43 12.45 -5.81
N GLU A 256 -3.23 12.84 -7.06
CA GLU A 256 -2.69 11.96 -8.10
C GLU A 256 -1.29 11.46 -7.73
N HIS A 257 -0.93 10.26 -8.21
CA HIS A 257 0.31 9.59 -7.80
C HIS A 257 1.56 10.39 -8.17
N ASP A 258 1.61 11.00 -9.35
CA ASP A 258 2.75 11.83 -9.78
C ASP A 258 2.90 13.08 -8.91
N VAL A 259 1.76 13.70 -8.51
CA VAL A 259 1.75 14.81 -7.54
C VAL A 259 2.27 14.36 -6.18
N PHE A 260 1.83 13.17 -5.72
CA PHE A 260 2.30 12.56 -4.47
C PHE A 260 3.82 12.35 -4.48
N LEU A 261 4.37 11.72 -5.53
CA LEU A 261 5.81 11.48 -5.65
C LEU A 261 6.60 12.79 -5.80
N THR A 262 6.05 13.78 -6.51
CA THR A 262 6.66 15.11 -6.63
C THR A 262 6.76 15.81 -5.27
N MET A 263 5.71 15.77 -4.44
CA MET A 263 5.75 16.31 -3.08
C MET A 263 6.75 15.56 -2.20
N LEU A 264 6.78 14.23 -2.32
CA LEU A 264 7.70 13.38 -1.56
C LEU A 264 9.16 13.72 -1.87
N THR A 265 9.54 13.85 -3.13
CA THR A 265 10.92 14.19 -3.54
C THR A 265 11.35 15.60 -3.13
N ARG A 266 10.41 16.53 -2.95
CA ARG A 266 10.67 17.88 -2.46
C ARG A 266 10.74 17.97 -0.93
N SER A 267 10.55 16.87 -0.22
CA SER A 267 10.57 16.84 1.24
C SER A 267 11.94 16.44 1.77
N VAL A 268 12.26 16.92 2.99
CA VAL A 268 13.54 16.60 3.64
C VAL A 268 13.60 15.15 4.08
N ALA A 269 12.50 14.62 4.57
CA ALA A 269 12.29 13.22 4.92
C ALA A 269 10.80 12.88 4.93
N SER A 270 10.48 11.59 4.87
CA SER A 270 9.14 11.05 5.07
C SER A 270 8.99 10.48 6.48
N ILE A 271 7.92 10.82 7.18
CA ILE A 271 7.60 10.29 8.51
C ILE A 271 6.47 9.28 8.38
N ARG A 272 6.67 8.07 8.94
CA ARG A 272 5.66 7.02 8.99
C ARG A 272 5.34 6.61 10.40
N THR A 273 4.11 6.85 10.86
CA THR A 273 3.70 6.66 12.26
C THR A 273 3.03 5.32 12.60
N PRO A 274 2.22 4.65 11.74
CA PRO A 274 1.54 3.42 12.11
C PRO A 274 2.49 2.29 12.53
N VAL A 275 2.22 1.66 13.67
CA VAL A 275 2.97 0.49 14.17
C VAL A 275 2.34 -0.85 13.76
N THR A 276 1.16 -0.82 13.14
CA THR A 276 0.38 -2.02 12.78
C THR A 276 0.29 -2.26 11.28
N ASP A 277 0.81 -1.35 10.44
CA ASP A 277 0.82 -1.56 9.00
C ASP A 277 1.82 -2.68 8.60
N GLY A 278 1.59 -3.26 7.43
CA GLY A 278 2.56 -4.14 6.77
C GLY A 278 3.69 -3.33 6.13
N VAL A 279 4.21 -3.82 5.02
CA VAL A 279 5.14 -3.05 4.20
C VAL A 279 4.37 -1.92 3.50
N SER A 280 4.60 -0.68 3.95
CA SER A 280 3.93 0.50 3.40
C SER A 280 4.51 0.89 2.05
N SER A 281 3.67 1.03 1.02
CA SER A 281 4.11 1.49 -0.31
C SER A 281 4.79 2.85 -0.25
N SER A 282 4.24 3.80 0.54
CA SER A 282 4.84 5.14 0.68
C SER A 282 6.24 5.13 1.31
N VAL A 283 6.55 4.14 2.15
CA VAL A 283 7.90 3.92 2.68
C VAL A 283 8.84 3.42 1.59
N LEU A 284 8.38 2.45 0.79
CA LEU A 284 9.18 1.89 -0.30
C LEU A 284 9.40 2.91 -1.43
N GLU A 285 8.38 3.72 -1.73
CA GLU A 285 8.47 4.83 -2.68
C GLU A 285 9.51 5.87 -2.22
N ALA A 286 9.49 6.26 -0.96
CA ALA A 286 10.47 7.19 -0.40
C ALA A 286 11.90 6.63 -0.48
N LEU A 287 12.12 5.39 -0.06
CA LEU A 287 13.43 4.73 -0.11
C LEU A 287 13.94 4.61 -1.55
N ALA A 288 13.08 4.22 -2.50
CA ALA A 288 13.44 4.07 -3.91
C ALA A 288 13.78 5.40 -4.58
N LEU A 289 13.18 6.51 -4.12
CA LEU A 289 13.46 7.87 -4.57
C LEU A 289 14.61 8.55 -3.80
N GLY A 290 15.28 7.83 -2.91
CA GLY A 290 16.38 8.39 -2.11
C GLY A 290 15.94 9.42 -1.07
N VAL A 291 14.68 9.37 -0.63
CA VAL A 291 14.14 10.22 0.43
C VAL A 291 14.26 9.49 1.77
N PRO A 292 14.94 10.04 2.78
CA PRO A 292 15.03 9.44 4.11
C PRO A 292 13.68 9.15 4.72
N VAL A 293 13.53 8.00 5.39
CA VAL A 293 12.29 7.60 6.04
C VAL A 293 12.50 7.45 7.54
N LEU A 294 11.73 8.19 8.33
CA LEU A 294 11.66 8.12 9.78
C LEU A 294 10.43 7.29 10.16
N GLY A 295 10.61 5.99 10.36
CA GLY A 295 9.51 5.04 10.57
C GLY A 295 9.38 4.56 12.00
N SER A 296 8.14 4.47 12.51
CA SER A 296 7.89 3.75 13.76
C SER A 296 8.35 2.30 13.63
N ASP A 297 8.99 1.77 14.65
CA ASP A 297 9.34 0.34 14.69
C ASP A 297 8.05 -0.50 14.76
N ASN A 298 7.76 -1.22 13.70
CA ASN A 298 6.66 -2.17 13.61
C ASN A 298 7.15 -3.63 13.45
N GLY A 299 8.46 -3.85 13.55
CA GLY A 299 9.10 -5.17 13.40
C GLY A 299 9.18 -5.69 11.95
N THR A 300 8.76 -4.90 10.95
CA THR A 300 8.76 -5.30 9.52
C THR A 300 9.21 -4.20 8.58
N ARG A 301 9.75 -3.10 9.10
CA ARG A 301 10.27 -2.03 8.24
C ARG A 301 11.43 -2.55 7.38
N PRO A 302 11.48 -2.16 6.10
CA PRO A 302 12.58 -2.52 5.24
C PRO A 302 13.90 -1.86 5.69
N PRO A 303 15.05 -2.43 5.32
CA PRO A 303 16.35 -1.79 5.53
C PRO A 303 16.38 -0.37 4.93
N GLY A 304 17.04 0.56 5.61
CA GLY A 304 17.13 1.96 5.21
C GLY A 304 16.08 2.87 5.84
N VAL A 305 15.13 2.33 6.59
CA VAL A 305 14.25 3.12 7.46
C VAL A 305 14.95 3.42 8.76
N GLU A 306 15.03 4.70 9.12
CA GLU A 306 15.48 5.14 10.44
C GLU A 306 14.35 4.89 11.45
N LEU A 307 14.60 3.97 12.37
CA LEU A 307 13.56 3.50 13.28
C LEU A 307 13.46 4.36 14.54
N TRP A 308 12.22 4.66 14.92
CA TRP A 308 11.91 5.28 16.21
C TRP A 308 10.88 4.45 16.99
N SER A 309 10.94 4.49 18.31
CA SER A 309 10.03 3.75 19.19
C SER A 309 8.79 4.55 19.50
N LYS A 310 7.61 3.93 19.44
CA LYS A 310 6.34 4.56 19.83
C LYS A 310 6.36 5.09 21.28
N GLY A 311 7.09 4.42 22.18
CA GLY A 311 7.21 4.83 23.59
C GLY A 311 8.27 5.90 23.83
N ASP A 312 8.99 6.33 22.80
CA ASP A 312 10.08 7.31 22.89
C ASP A 312 9.95 8.37 21.77
N PRO A 313 9.10 9.41 21.97
CA PRO A 313 8.99 10.51 21.03
C PRO A 313 10.31 11.27 20.79
N GLU A 314 11.22 11.28 21.78
CA GLU A 314 12.52 11.94 21.67
C GLU A 314 13.38 11.31 20.57
N SER A 315 13.29 10.00 20.36
CA SER A 315 13.99 9.32 19.27
C SER A 315 13.55 9.84 17.89
N LEU A 316 12.25 10.15 17.70
CA LEU A 316 11.75 10.74 16.47
C LEU A 316 12.24 12.19 16.31
N LEU A 317 12.19 13.00 17.37
CA LEU A 317 12.66 14.40 17.33
C LEU A 317 14.15 14.48 16.97
N LYS A 318 15.00 13.60 17.51
CA LYS A 318 16.43 13.49 17.15
C LYS A 318 16.61 13.17 15.66
N LEU A 319 15.88 12.19 15.14
CA LEU A 319 15.95 11.83 13.71
C LEU A 319 15.45 12.97 12.81
N MET A 320 14.43 13.71 13.23
CA MET A 320 13.96 14.90 12.52
C MET A 320 14.99 16.00 12.50
N ALA A 321 15.67 16.28 13.62
CA ALA A 321 16.77 17.25 13.70
C ALA A 321 17.91 16.83 12.76
N GLU A 322 18.32 15.57 12.80
CA GLU A 322 19.34 15.05 11.87
C GLU A 322 18.92 15.19 10.40
N ALA A 323 17.64 14.94 10.07
CA ALA A 323 17.15 15.12 8.71
C ALA A 323 17.19 16.57 8.23
N VAL A 324 17.00 17.54 9.13
CA VAL A 324 17.10 18.97 8.81
C VAL A 324 18.56 19.41 8.68
N GLU A 325 19.43 18.97 9.59
CA GLU A 325 20.81 19.43 9.71
C GLU A 325 21.78 18.67 8.82
N ASN A 326 21.61 17.34 8.69
CA ASN A 326 22.55 16.42 8.08
C ASN A 326 21.91 15.46 7.06
N ARG A 327 20.94 15.94 6.28
CA ARG A 327 20.22 15.12 5.28
C ARG A 327 21.14 14.32 4.36
N ALA A 328 22.23 14.92 3.92
CA ALA A 328 23.21 14.28 3.03
C ALA A 328 23.85 13.04 3.69
N ALA A 329 24.18 13.11 4.98
CA ALA A 329 24.73 11.98 5.73
C ALA A 329 23.68 10.87 5.90
N MET A 330 22.40 11.22 6.11
CA MET A 330 21.32 10.24 6.14
C MET A 330 21.20 9.51 4.78
N ILE A 331 21.19 10.25 3.69
CA ILE A 331 21.12 9.67 2.33
C ILE A 331 22.33 8.76 2.06
N ALA A 332 23.54 9.18 2.44
CA ALA A 332 24.77 8.42 2.20
C ALA A 332 24.79 7.04 2.88
N ARG A 333 24.12 6.89 4.02
CA ARG A 333 24.02 5.60 4.73
C ARG A 333 22.79 4.75 4.34
N MET A 334 21.88 5.31 3.51
CA MET A 334 20.77 4.52 3.00
C MET A 334 21.31 3.41 2.08
N PRO A 335 20.85 2.16 2.25
CA PRO A 335 21.19 1.11 1.30
C PRO A 335 20.58 1.47 -0.08
N ARG A 336 21.27 1.08 -1.14
CA ARG A 336 20.69 1.20 -2.48
C ARG A 336 19.43 0.36 -2.54
N PHE A 337 18.29 1.01 -2.64
CA PHE A 337 17.00 0.35 -2.77
C PHE A 337 16.76 0.02 -4.25
N ALA A 338 16.93 -1.26 -4.61
CA ALA A 338 16.54 -1.74 -5.93
C ALA A 338 15.08 -2.19 -5.85
N ALA A 339 14.19 -1.47 -6.49
CA ALA A 339 12.83 -1.93 -6.65
C ALA A 339 12.82 -3.13 -7.61
N ASP A 340 12.45 -4.30 -7.08
CA ASP A 340 12.23 -5.49 -7.91
C ASP A 340 10.98 -5.30 -8.79
N ASP A 341 10.98 -5.96 -9.93
CA ASP A 341 9.78 -6.06 -10.77
C ASP A 341 8.80 -7.11 -10.19
N ASN A 342 8.18 -6.75 -9.08
CA ASN A 342 7.27 -7.65 -8.37
C ASN A 342 5.94 -7.82 -9.11
N THR A 343 5.50 -6.82 -9.87
CA THR A 343 4.32 -6.93 -10.73
C THR A 343 4.54 -8.03 -11.77
N ARG A 344 5.72 -8.06 -12.39
CA ARG A 344 6.09 -9.09 -13.36
C ARG A 344 6.20 -10.47 -12.70
N LYS A 345 6.88 -10.59 -11.56
CA LYS A 345 6.98 -11.84 -10.80
C LYS A 345 5.59 -12.42 -10.47
N LEU A 346 4.66 -11.54 -10.08
CA LEU A 346 3.29 -11.93 -9.78
C LEU A 346 2.55 -12.38 -11.04
N ALA A 347 2.71 -11.67 -12.16
CA ALA A 347 2.10 -12.05 -13.44
C ALA A 347 2.66 -13.38 -13.96
N ASP A 348 3.97 -13.61 -13.85
CA ASP A 348 4.62 -14.88 -14.25
C ASP A 348 4.04 -16.07 -13.46
N ASP A 349 3.91 -15.96 -12.15
CA ASP A 349 3.33 -17.03 -11.33
C ASP A 349 1.84 -17.24 -11.62
N ILE A 350 1.07 -16.20 -11.91
CA ILE A 350 -0.32 -16.30 -12.34
C ILE A 350 -0.41 -17.08 -13.65
N GLU A 351 0.47 -16.82 -14.62
CA GLU A 351 0.52 -17.56 -15.88
C GLU A 351 0.78 -19.03 -15.64
N VAL A 352 1.77 -19.37 -14.83
CA VAL A 352 2.08 -20.77 -14.46
C VAL A 352 0.89 -21.45 -13.80
N ILE A 353 0.25 -20.82 -12.80
CA ILE A 353 -0.90 -21.40 -12.08
C ILE A 353 -2.12 -21.58 -13.01
N CYS A 354 -2.29 -20.72 -13.99
CA CYS A 354 -3.37 -20.81 -14.97
C CYS A 354 -3.05 -21.72 -16.18
N GLY A 355 -1.90 -22.40 -16.17
CA GLY A 355 -1.48 -23.33 -17.24
C GLY A 355 -1.10 -22.61 -18.52
N CYS A 356 -0.57 -21.40 -18.42
CA CYS A 356 -0.02 -20.62 -19.54
C CYS A 356 1.51 -20.64 -19.47
N GLU A 357 2.19 -20.73 -20.61
CA GLU A 357 3.63 -20.53 -20.64
C GLU A 357 3.95 -19.05 -20.35
N PRO A 358 4.88 -18.76 -19.42
CA PRO A 358 5.32 -17.41 -19.14
C PRO A 358 5.92 -16.77 -20.40
N GLN A 359 5.47 -15.58 -20.76
CA GLN A 359 6.07 -14.84 -21.86
C GLN A 359 7.36 -14.17 -21.37
N SER A 360 8.51 -14.70 -21.80
CA SER A 360 9.80 -14.05 -21.61
C SER A 360 9.90 -12.82 -22.51
N LYS A 361 9.45 -11.65 -22.04
CA LYS A 361 9.90 -10.39 -22.64
C LYS A 361 11.34 -10.12 -22.23
N PRO A 362 12.20 -9.67 -23.17
CA PRO A 362 13.58 -9.29 -22.83
C PRO A 362 13.56 -8.26 -21.70
N ALA A 363 14.52 -8.37 -20.79
CA ALA A 363 14.72 -7.41 -19.71
C ALA A 363 14.73 -6.00 -20.33
N ARG A 364 13.88 -5.10 -19.83
CA ARG A 364 13.96 -3.68 -20.22
C ARG A 364 15.36 -3.19 -19.89
N ASP A 365 16.01 -2.60 -20.88
CA ASP A 365 17.34 -2.03 -20.76
C ASP A 365 17.38 -1.04 -19.59
N ARG A 366 18.31 -1.26 -18.65
CA ARG A 366 18.45 -0.48 -17.42
C ARG A 366 19.13 0.88 -17.63
N SER A 367 19.28 1.33 -18.89
CA SER A 367 20.03 2.54 -19.27
C SER A 367 19.18 3.80 -19.39
N GLY A 368 18.30 4.06 -18.42
CA GLY A 368 17.48 5.28 -18.36
C GLY A 368 17.65 6.09 -17.08
N VAL A 369 18.80 6.00 -16.41
CA VAL A 369 19.15 6.95 -15.34
C VAL A 369 19.89 8.10 -16.00
N MET A 370 19.23 9.23 -16.16
CA MET A 370 19.90 10.49 -16.47
C MET A 370 20.93 10.79 -15.37
N ALA A 371 22.21 10.60 -15.70
CA ALA A 371 23.28 11.39 -15.15
C ALA A 371 23.21 12.71 -15.92
N ASP A 372 22.80 13.79 -15.25
CA ASP A 372 23.37 15.11 -15.55
C ASP A 372 22.93 16.14 -14.53
N SER A 373 23.98 16.76 -13.96
CA SER A 373 24.17 18.05 -13.28
C SER A 373 23.21 18.44 -12.15
#